data_1a9739d157923702cf0a0b3fbbd3c323
#
_entry.id   1a9739d157923702cf0a0b3fbbd3c323
#
_cell.length_a   1.000
_cell.length_b   1.000
_cell.length_c   1.000
_cell.angle_alpha   90.00
_cell.angle_beta   90.00
_cell.angle_gamma   90.00
#
_symmetry.space_group_name_H-M   'P 1'
#
loop_
_entity.id
_entity.type
_entity.pdbx_description
1 polymer ?
#
loop_
_entity_poly.entity_id
_entity_poly.type
_entity_poly.pdbx_seq_one_letter_code
_entity_poly.pdbx_strand_id
1 'polypeptide(L)'
;MAADLGYDSAWTNSGADAGAFDRCLRWHDASGLPVGISAVPASGRPAPFYAQHAQHLWDATNGRFTLVVGSGLLPRPAQAMRPYLTDLRQRLPAAMPLYVAALGPLMLGVAGELADGVALNWCTAEWIEWSRQTLVTAALAAGRPVPRVVEYVRTAVDPDAELARGRVAAAALRYALGMPAYRSHFERMGFAQELRRIEASDGPPNPAFVSAIGAAGVPGQTRQQFVRLATGLDLPIVRILVARPGDLESARRVLEECRPIR
;
A
#
# COMPACT_ATOMS: atom_id res chain seq x y z
N MET A 1 19.80 -5.84 6.77
CA MET A 1 19.46 -4.47 7.25
C MET A 1 18.02 -4.35 7.75
N ALA A 2 16.95 -4.57 6.96
CA ALA A 2 15.57 -4.42 7.49
C ALA A 2 15.32 -5.38 8.69
N ALA A 3 15.70 -6.64 8.59
CA ALA A 3 15.60 -7.60 9.69
C ALA A 3 16.38 -7.13 10.93
N ASP A 4 17.59 -6.63 10.76
CA ASP A 4 18.44 -6.14 11.87
C ASP A 4 17.87 -4.90 12.54
N LEU A 5 17.10 -4.09 11.80
CA LEU A 5 16.36 -2.93 12.30
C LEU A 5 15.02 -3.30 12.96
N GLY A 6 14.66 -4.60 12.97
CA GLY A 6 13.47 -5.11 13.64
C GLY A 6 12.19 -5.02 12.83
N TYR A 7 12.26 -4.88 11.51
CA TYR A 7 11.08 -4.97 10.64
C TYR A 7 10.53 -6.39 10.62
N ASP A 8 9.19 -6.52 10.60
CA ASP A 8 8.51 -7.82 10.69
C ASP A 8 8.22 -8.43 9.31
N SER A 9 8.35 -7.67 8.22
CA SER A 9 8.07 -8.15 6.86
C SER A 9 8.66 -7.24 5.78
N ALA A 10 8.83 -7.79 4.56
CA ALA A 10 9.28 -7.05 3.39
C ALA A 10 8.22 -7.09 2.28
N TRP A 11 7.91 -5.93 1.69
CA TRP A 11 6.80 -5.77 0.74
C TRP A 11 7.24 -5.16 -0.58
N THR A 12 6.69 -5.66 -1.68
CA THR A 12 6.93 -5.10 -3.02
C THR A 12 5.62 -4.79 -3.74
N ASN A 13 5.69 -3.83 -4.68
CA ASN A 13 4.66 -3.66 -5.69
C ASN A 13 4.85 -4.65 -6.83
N SER A 14 3.83 -4.83 -7.66
CA SER A 14 3.85 -5.73 -8.80
C SER A 14 3.30 -5.06 -10.06
N GLY A 15 3.75 -5.57 -11.21
CA GLY A 15 3.02 -5.51 -12.46
C GLY A 15 2.15 -6.76 -12.65
N ALA A 16 1.81 -7.05 -13.91
CA ALA A 16 1.03 -8.23 -14.29
C ALA A 16 1.89 -9.48 -14.57
N ASP A 17 3.19 -9.44 -14.27
CA ASP A 17 4.15 -10.53 -14.45
C ASP A 17 4.47 -11.25 -13.13
N ALA A 18 5.34 -12.26 -13.21
CA ALA A 18 5.78 -13.03 -12.04
C ALA A 18 6.94 -12.39 -11.27
N GLY A 19 7.55 -11.31 -11.78
CA GLY A 19 8.80 -10.77 -11.23
C GLY A 19 8.72 -10.31 -9.77
N ALA A 20 7.53 -9.98 -9.27
CA ALA A 20 7.34 -9.64 -7.86
C ALA A 20 7.42 -10.88 -6.95
N PHE A 21 6.95 -12.03 -7.41
CA PHE A 21 7.05 -13.30 -6.67
C PHE A 21 8.52 -13.74 -6.54
N ASP A 22 9.28 -13.69 -7.63
CA ASP A 22 10.72 -13.98 -7.62
C ASP A 22 11.50 -13.02 -6.71
N ARG A 23 11.11 -11.75 -6.68
CA ARG A 23 11.71 -10.74 -5.80
C ARG A 23 11.42 -11.05 -4.33
N CYS A 24 10.19 -11.42 -4.01
CA CYS A 24 9.80 -11.82 -2.65
C CYS A 24 10.58 -13.05 -2.19
N LEU A 25 10.74 -14.06 -3.04
CA LEU A 25 11.52 -15.24 -2.71
C LEU A 25 12.97 -14.87 -2.36
N ARG A 26 13.64 -14.10 -3.24
CA ARG A 26 15.01 -13.62 -2.95
C ARG A 26 15.12 -12.80 -1.67
N TRP A 27 14.12 -11.99 -1.35
CA TRP A 27 14.12 -11.21 -0.11
C TRP A 27 13.92 -12.09 1.11
N HIS A 28 13.03 -13.08 1.01
CA HIS A 28 12.83 -14.07 2.06
C HIS A 28 14.12 -14.86 2.34
N ASP A 29 14.75 -15.41 1.30
CA ASP A 29 15.99 -16.17 1.39
C ASP A 29 17.12 -15.36 2.03
N ALA A 30 17.22 -14.06 1.69
CA ALA A 30 18.28 -13.18 2.19
C ALA A 30 18.04 -12.66 3.61
N SER A 31 16.80 -12.65 4.12
CA SER A 31 16.45 -11.96 5.37
C SER A 31 15.70 -12.82 6.38
N GLY A 32 15.10 -13.91 5.94
CA GLY A 32 14.17 -14.71 6.75
C GLY A 32 12.83 -14.00 7.05
N LEU A 33 12.60 -12.80 6.54
CA LEU A 33 11.36 -12.06 6.81
C LEU A 33 10.17 -12.64 6.04
N PRO A 34 8.96 -12.62 6.62
CA PRO A 34 7.72 -12.72 5.87
C PRO A 34 7.68 -11.73 4.71
N VAL A 35 7.05 -12.09 3.60
CA VAL A 35 7.01 -11.23 2.42
C VAL A 35 5.57 -10.98 1.96
N GLY A 36 5.36 -9.85 1.26
CA GLY A 36 4.07 -9.51 0.70
C GLY A 36 4.16 -8.79 -0.64
N ILE A 37 3.15 -8.95 -1.47
CA ILE A 37 2.99 -8.23 -2.73
C ILE A 37 1.75 -7.36 -2.64
N SER A 38 1.90 -6.04 -2.82
CA SER A 38 0.78 -5.10 -2.83
C SER A 38 0.91 -4.09 -4.00
N ALA A 39 0.15 -4.30 -5.07
CA ALA A 39 -0.80 -5.36 -5.35
C ALA A 39 -0.58 -5.92 -6.77
N VAL A 40 -0.97 -7.18 -7.01
CA VAL A 40 -1.08 -7.69 -8.38
C VAL A 40 -2.39 -7.20 -9.00
N PRO A 41 -2.42 -6.79 -10.29
CA PRO A 41 -3.63 -6.30 -10.95
C PRO A 41 -4.48 -7.45 -11.50
N ALA A 42 -5.72 -7.60 -11.05
CA ALA A 42 -6.65 -8.60 -11.57
C ALA A 42 -6.93 -8.45 -13.08
N SER A 43 -6.90 -7.20 -13.60
CA SER A 43 -7.02 -6.96 -15.05
C SER A 43 -5.83 -7.45 -15.87
N GLY A 44 -4.71 -7.76 -15.23
CA GLY A 44 -3.48 -8.15 -15.92
C GLY A 44 -3.36 -9.63 -16.20
N ARG A 45 -3.93 -10.50 -15.35
CA ARG A 45 -3.87 -11.96 -15.46
C ARG A 45 -5.10 -12.62 -14.83
N PRO A 46 -5.51 -13.80 -15.32
CA PRO A 46 -6.56 -14.59 -14.68
C PRO A 46 -6.11 -15.14 -13.32
N ALA A 47 -7.07 -15.43 -12.45
CA ALA A 47 -6.81 -15.91 -11.09
C ALA A 47 -5.89 -17.15 -11.02
N PRO A 48 -5.98 -18.16 -11.91
CA PRO A 48 -5.08 -19.31 -11.88
C PRO A 48 -3.59 -18.95 -12.02
N PHE A 49 -3.27 -17.89 -12.80
CA PHE A 49 -1.88 -17.44 -12.94
C PHE A 49 -1.30 -16.97 -11.59
N TYR A 50 -2.02 -16.09 -10.91
CA TYR A 50 -1.56 -15.60 -9.59
C TYR A 50 -1.60 -16.68 -8.52
N ALA A 51 -2.61 -17.57 -8.57
CA ALA A 51 -2.72 -18.69 -7.64
C ALA A 51 -1.51 -19.62 -7.71
N GLN A 52 -1.06 -19.97 -8.91
CA GLN A 52 0.11 -20.84 -9.11
C GLN A 52 1.39 -20.22 -8.52
N HIS A 53 1.66 -18.95 -8.82
CA HIS A 53 2.84 -18.27 -8.29
C HIS A 53 2.76 -18.02 -6.78
N ALA A 54 1.56 -17.69 -6.28
CA ALA A 54 1.34 -17.48 -4.86
C ALA A 54 1.50 -18.77 -4.05
N GLN A 55 0.98 -19.90 -4.56
CA GLN A 55 1.16 -21.22 -3.94
C GLN A 55 2.64 -21.59 -3.85
N HIS A 56 3.38 -21.44 -4.96
CA HIS A 56 4.83 -21.73 -4.98
C HIS A 56 5.58 -20.89 -3.93
N LEU A 57 5.31 -19.58 -3.87
CA LEU A 57 5.95 -18.70 -2.89
C LEU A 57 5.53 -19.00 -1.45
N TRP A 58 4.25 -19.35 -1.22
CA TRP A 58 3.75 -19.80 0.08
C TRP A 58 4.49 -21.01 0.60
N ASP A 59 4.66 -22.02 -0.23
CA ASP A 59 5.38 -23.25 0.12
C ASP A 59 6.87 -22.96 0.38
N ALA A 60 7.51 -22.19 -0.50
CA ALA A 60 8.91 -21.82 -0.37
C ALA A 60 9.22 -20.96 0.86
N THR A 61 8.25 -20.17 1.34
CA THR A 61 8.39 -19.33 2.54
C THR A 61 7.84 -19.96 3.82
N ASN A 62 7.46 -21.24 3.78
CA ASN A 62 6.81 -21.93 4.91
C ASN A 62 5.59 -21.15 5.44
N GLY A 63 4.71 -20.71 4.56
CA GLY A 63 3.49 -20.03 4.93
C GLY A 63 3.67 -18.56 5.35
N ARG A 64 4.76 -17.91 4.99
CA ARG A 64 5.07 -16.53 5.38
C ARG A 64 4.93 -15.54 4.20
N PHE A 65 3.83 -15.66 3.48
CA PHE A 65 3.52 -14.81 2.32
C PHE A 65 2.10 -14.24 2.41
N THR A 66 1.92 -12.97 1.99
CA THR A 66 0.62 -12.31 1.87
C THR A 66 0.44 -11.79 0.45
N LEU A 67 -0.69 -12.14 -0.18
CA LEU A 67 -1.06 -11.66 -1.52
C LEU A 67 -2.12 -10.56 -1.42
N VAL A 68 -1.83 -9.41 -2.03
CA VAL A 68 -2.84 -8.36 -2.25
C VAL A 68 -3.21 -8.31 -3.72
N VAL A 69 -4.51 -8.28 -4.01
CA VAL A 69 -5.05 -8.15 -5.37
C VAL A 69 -5.79 -6.83 -5.52
N GLY A 70 -5.41 -6.05 -6.52
CA GLY A 70 -6.14 -4.85 -6.93
C GLY A 70 -6.93 -5.09 -8.21
N SER A 71 -7.97 -4.30 -8.44
CA SER A 71 -8.78 -4.42 -9.68
C SER A 71 -7.98 -4.09 -10.95
N GLY A 72 -6.92 -3.27 -10.82
CA GLY A 72 -6.24 -2.70 -11.98
C GLY A 72 -7.21 -1.86 -12.82
N LEU A 73 -7.32 -2.17 -14.11
CA LEU A 73 -8.19 -1.49 -15.07
C LEU A 73 -9.51 -2.22 -15.34
N LEU A 74 -9.95 -3.13 -14.47
CA LEU A 74 -11.23 -3.82 -14.65
C LEU A 74 -12.39 -2.82 -14.68
N PRO A 75 -13.31 -2.92 -15.64
CA PRO A 75 -14.55 -2.13 -15.63
C PRO A 75 -15.43 -2.57 -14.46
N ARG A 76 -16.16 -1.62 -13.86
CA ARG A 76 -17.03 -1.88 -12.69
C ARG A 76 -16.32 -2.73 -11.63
N PRO A 77 -15.19 -2.23 -11.05
CA PRO A 77 -14.22 -3.03 -10.30
C PRO A 77 -14.84 -3.84 -9.14
N ALA A 78 -15.75 -3.26 -8.38
CA ALA A 78 -16.39 -3.97 -7.28
C ALA A 78 -17.22 -5.18 -7.74
N GLN A 79 -17.88 -5.09 -8.89
CA GLN A 79 -18.63 -6.20 -9.47
C GLN A 79 -17.69 -7.28 -10.02
N ALA A 80 -16.66 -6.88 -10.75
CA ALA A 80 -15.72 -7.80 -11.39
C ALA A 80 -14.81 -8.52 -10.39
N MET A 81 -14.45 -7.87 -9.28
CA MET A 81 -13.56 -8.44 -8.27
C MET A 81 -14.22 -9.56 -7.45
N ARG A 82 -15.54 -9.58 -7.24
CA ARG A 82 -16.19 -10.64 -6.45
C ARG A 82 -15.94 -12.04 -7.03
N PRO A 83 -16.32 -12.35 -8.28
CA PRO A 83 -16.05 -13.66 -8.86
C PRO A 83 -14.55 -13.95 -8.98
N TYR A 84 -13.72 -12.94 -9.27
CA TYR A 84 -12.28 -13.10 -9.34
C TYR A 84 -11.66 -13.54 -8.00
N LEU A 85 -12.04 -12.89 -6.90
CA LEU A 85 -11.56 -13.24 -5.55
C LEU A 85 -12.09 -14.60 -5.08
N THR A 86 -13.32 -14.94 -5.44
CA THR A 86 -13.90 -16.26 -5.14
C THR A 86 -13.10 -17.37 -5.84
N ASP A 87 -12.83 -17.23 -7.15
CA ASP A 87 -12.01 -18.20 -7.90
C ASP A 87 -10.58 -18.27 -7.33
N LEU A 88 -9.98 -17.13 -7.02
CA LEU A 88 -8.64 -17.10 -6.44
C LEU A 88 -8.58 -17.78 -5.07
N ARG A 89 -9.56 -17.51 -4.17
CA ARG A 89 -9.64 -18.12 -2.85
C ARG A 89 -9.78 -19.64 -2.90
N GLN A 90 -10.54 -20.18 -3.86
CA GLN A 90 -10.69 -21.62 -4.05
C GLN A 90 -9.40 -22.32 -4.46
N ARG A 91 -8.45 -21.59 -5.03
CA ARG A 91 -7.16 -22.11 -5.52
C ARG A 91 -6.00 -21.92 -4.55
N LEU A 92 -6.15 -21.02 -3.58
CA LEU A 92 -5.11 -20.72 -2.60
C LEU A 92 -5.27 -21.56 -1.33
N PRO A 93 -4.17 -21.86 -0.62
CA PRO A 93 -4.25 -22.45 0.72
C PRO A 93 -5.18 -21.63 1.60
N ALA A 94 -6.03 -22.30 2.37
CA ALA A 94 -7.00 -21.64 3.25
C ALA A 94 -6.31 -20.68 4.26
N ALA A 95 -5.12 -21.04 4.73
CA ALA A 95 -4.35 -20.26 5.68
C ALA A 95 -3.59 -19.08 5.04
N MET A 96 -3.48 -19.00 3.70
CA MET A 96 -2.78 -17.90 3.04
C MET A 96 -3.61 -16.62 3.11
N PRO A 97 -3.05 -15.51 3.69
CA PRO A 97 -3.74 -14.23 3.71
C PRO A 97 -3.97 -13.68 2.29
N LEU A 98 -5.24 -13.45 1.94
CA LEU A 98 -5.64 -12.81 0.69
C LEU A 98 -6.24 -11.44 0.99
N TYR A 99 -5.56 -10.38 0.55
CA TYR A 99 -5.96 -9.00 0.77
C TYR A 99 -6.44 -8.36 -0.53
N VAL A 100 -7.23 -7.31 -0.39
CA VAL A 100 -7.77 -6.53 -1.51
C VAL A 100 -7.27 -5.09 -1.44
N ALA A 101 -6.77 -4.56 -2.57
CA ALA A 101 -6.47 -3.13 -2.66
C ALA A 101 -7.75 -2.33 -2.86
N ALA A 102 -7.97 -1.31 -2.03
CA ALA A 102 -9.17 -0.48 -2.05
C ALA A 102 -8.84 1.01 -1.88
N LEU A 103 -9.51 1.85 -2.69
CA LEU A 103 -9.42 3.32 -2.62
C LEU A 103 -10.74 3.98 -2.20
N GLY A 104 -11.83 3.25 -2.16
CA GLY A 104 -13.14 3.83 -1.89
C GLY A 104 -14.19 2.80 -1.44
N PRO A 105 -15.41 3.27 -1.12
CA PRO A 105 -16.41 2.50 -0.36
C PRO A 105 -16.78 1.17 -1.02
N LEU A 106 -16.94 1.13 -2.33
CA LEU A 106 -17.33 -0.11 -3.02
C LEU A 106 -16.28 -1.21 -2.90
N MET A 107 -15.00 -0.87 -3.03
CA MET A 107 -13.91 -1.84 -2.89
C MET A 107 -13.64 -2.19 -1.42
N LEU A 108 -13.86 -1.26 -0.49
CA LEU A 108 -13.86 -1.56 0.96
C LEU A 108 -14.97 -2.55 1.32
N GLY A 109 -16.17 -2.40 0.73
CA GLY A 109 -17.24 -3.38 0.87
C GLY A 109 -16.83 -4.77 0.38
N VAL A 110 -16.24 -4.87 -0.82
CA VAL A 110 -15.71 -6.15 -1.34
C VAL A 110 -14.65 -6.74 -0.41
N ALA A 111 -13.76 -5.92 0.15
CA ALA A 111 -12.75 -6.38 1.09
C ALA A 111 -13.39 -6.94 2.38
N GLY A 112 -14.36 -6.25 2.97
CA GLY A 112 -15.10 -6.73 4.14
C GLY A 112 -15.83 -8.04 3.91
N GLU A 113 -16.41 -8.21 2.71
CA GLU A 113 -17.17 -9.41 2.33
C GLU A 113 -16.26 -10.64 2.05
N LEU A 114 -15.07 -10.47 1.47
CA LEU A 114 -14.34 -11.58 0.83
C LEU A 114 -12.85 -11.69 1.22
N ALA A 115 -12.26 -10.67 1.85
CA ALA A 115 -10.82 -10.65 2.08
C ALA A 115 -10.44 -10.83 3.56
N ASP A 116 -9.19 -11.20 3.81
CA ASP A 116 -8.61 -11.29 5.15
C ASP A 116 -7.95 -9.95 5.56
N GLY A 117 -7.75 -9.06 4.59
CA GLY A 117 -7.23 -7.72 4.80
C GLY A 117 -7.49 -6.78 3.63
N VAL A 118 -7.25 -5.49 3.86
CA VAL A 118 -7.31 -4.44 2.85
C VAL A 118 -5.98 -3.70 2.78
N ALA A 119 -5.51 -3.44 1.57
CA ALA A 119 -4.38 -2.56 1.33
C ALA A 119 -4.88 -1.20 0.84
N LEU A 120 -4.71 -0.20 1.67
CA LEU A 120 -4.95 1.21 1.35
C LEU A 120 -3.73 1.81 0.63
N ASN A 121 -3.92 2.99 0.05
CA ASN A 121 -2.85 3.64 -0.71
C ASN A 121 -3.07 5.15 -0.79
N TRP A 122 -2.09 5.95 -0.37
CA TRP A 122 -2.17 7.41 -0.37
C TRP A 122 -3.32 7.96 0.50
N CYS A 123 -3.50 7.45 1.72
CA CYS A 123 -4.56 7.88 2.60
C CYS A 123 -4.09 8.91 3.63
N THR A 124 -5.00 9.78 4.05
CA THR A 124 -4.85 10.56 5.28
C THR A 124 -5.23 9.72 6.49
N ALA A 125 -4.83 10.14 7.70
CA ALA A 125 -5.20 9.46 8.93
C ALA A 125 -6.73 9.35 9.10
N GLU A 126 -7.46 10.41 8.74
CA GLU A 126 -8.93 10.46 8.80
C GLU A 126 -9.55 9.47 7.79
N TRP A 127 -8.93 9.32 6.61
CA TRP A 127 -9.40 8.36 5.60
C TRP A 127 -9.14 6.91 6.01
N ILE A 128 -8.05 6.64 6.71
CA ILE A 128 -7.75 5.32 7.29
C ILE A 128 -8.82 4.97 8.32
N GLU A 129 -9.16 5.89 9.23
CA GLU A 129 -10.20 5.67 10.25
C GLU A 129 -11.56 5.43 9.60
N TRP A 130 -11.97 6.27 8.65
CA TRP A 130 -13.20 6.07 7.89
C TRP A 130 -13.23 4.71 7.15
N SER A 131 -12.10 4.30 6.59
CA SER A 131 -11.97 3.01 5.90
C SER A 131 -12.15 1.84 6.85
N ARG A 132 -11.60 1.92 8.08
CA ARG A 132 -11.81 0.91 9.12
C ARG A 132 -13.29 0.77 9.50
N GLN A 133 -13.97 1.87 9.71
CA GLN A 133 -15.41 1.87 10.05
C GLN A 133 -16.24 1.24 8.92
N THR A 134 -15.92 1.56 7.67
CA THR A 134 -16.57 0.97 6.49
C THR A 134 -16.33 -0.55 6.42
N LEU A 135 -15.10 -1.00 6.68
CA LEU A 135 -14.73 -2.42 6.72
C LEU A 135 -15.46 -3.17 7.84
N VAL A 136 -15.52 -2.61 9.04
CA VAL A 136 -16.26 -3.20 10.18
C VAL A 136 -17.71 -3.44 9.78
N THR A 137 -18.38 -2.44 9.22
CA THR A 137 -19.77 -2.53 8.77
C THR A 137 -19.96 -3.63 7.73
N ALA A 138 -19.10 -3.68 6.71
CA ALA A 138 -19.19 -4.69 5.65
C ALA A 138 -18.88 -6.11 6.14
N ALA A 139 -17.90 -6.28 7.01
CA ALA A 139 -17.52 -7.57 7.56
C ALA A 139 -18.62 -8.14 8.47
N LEU A 140 -19.19 -7.30 9.35
CA LEU A 140 -20.31 -7.69 10.22
C LEU A 140 -21.54 -8.10 9.40
N ALA A 141 -21.89 -7.35 8.36
CA ALA A 141 -22.98 -7.68 7.46
C ALA A 141 -22.77 -9.02 6.73
N ALA A 142 -21.50 -9.37 6.46
CA ALA A 142 -21.13 -10.64 5.82
C ALA A 142 -20.88 -11.79 6.83
N GLY A 143 -21.03 -11.57 8.13
CA GLY A 143 -20.74 -12.56 9.17
C GLY A 143 -19.27 -12.98 9.23
N ARG A 144 -18.34 -12.08 8.91
CA ARG A 144 -16.90 -12.36 8.83
C ARG A 144 -16.10 -11.59 9.88
N PRO A 145 -14.91 -12.09 10.24
CA PRO A 145 -13.93 -11.30 10.99
C PRO A 145 -13.58 -9.99 10.25
N VAL A 146 -13.32 -8.93 10.99
CA VAL A 146 -12.90 -7.64 10.42
C VAL A 146 -11.54 -7.80 9.74
N PRO A 147 -11.40 -7.44 8.45
CA PRO A 147 -10.15 -7.53 7.73
C PRO A 147 -9.07 -6.62 8.32
N ARG A 148 -7.80 -7.05 8.27
CA ARG A 148 -6.65 -6.22 8.64
C ARG A 148 -6.46 -5.07 7.66
N VAL A 149 -6.01 -3.92 8.16
CA VAL A 149 -5.77 -2.71 7.36
C VAL A 149 -4.27 -2.48 7.22
N VAL A 150 -3.77 -2.48 6.00
CA VAL A 150 -2.36 -2.19 5.70
C VAL A 150 -2.25 -1.06 4.69
N GLU A 151 -1.13 -0.32 4.73
CA GLU A 151 -0.88 0.75 3.75
C GLU A 151 0.61 0.97 3.50
N TYR A 152 0.94 1.33 2.26
CA TYR A 152 2.24 1.91 1.93
C TYR A 152 2.32 3.37 2.38
N VAL A 153 2.94 3.64 3.52
CA VAL A 153 3.25 5.00 3.97
C VAL A 153 4.52 5.48 3.24
N ARG A 154 4.33 6.40 2.28
CA ARG A 154 5.45 6.96 1.49
C ARG A 154 6.31 7.82 2.38
N THR A 155 7.59 7.49 2.40
CA THR A 155 8.53 8.16 3.30
C THR A 155 9.81 8.56 2.56
N ALA A 156 10.20 9.82 2.73
CA ALA A 156 11.46 10.37 2.23
C ALA A 156 12.21 11.09 3.35
N VAL A 157 13.49 10.78 3.53
CA VAL A 157 14.36 11.42 4.54
C VAL A 157 15.59 11.97 3.85
N ASP A 158 15.80 13.27 3.97
CA ASP A 158 17.00 13.94 3.45
C ASP A 158 17.38 15.10 4.41
N PRO A 159 18.70 15.44 4.55
CA PRO A 159 19.11 16.66 5.26
C PRO A 159 18.45 17.93 4.69
N ASP A 160 18.18 17.95 3.39
CA ASP A 160 17.34 18.94 2.73
C ASP A 160 15.86 18.53 2.80
N ALA A 161 15.14 19.12 3.72
CA ALA A 161 13.72 18.84 3.93
C ALA A 161 12.84 19.17 2.72
N GLU A 162 13.19 20.20 1.93
CA GLU A 162 12.44 20.56 0.73
C GLU A 162 12.58 19.48 -0.35
N LEU A 163 13.78 18.94 -0.53
CA LEU A 163 14.02 17.85 -1.46
C LEU A 163 13.21 16.60 -1.07
N ALA A 164 13.18 16.25 0.21
CA ALA A 164 12.38 15.14 0.70
C ALA A 164 10.88 15.37 0.45
N ARG A 165 10.35 16.56 0.76
CA ARG A 165 8.94 16.93 0.51
C ARG A 165 8.61 16.92 -0.98
N GLY A 166 9.46 17.51 -1.81
CA GLY A 166 9.32 17.50 -3.27
C GLY A 166 9.25 16.08 -3.83
N ARG A 167 9.97 15.14 -3.24
CA ARG A 167 9.95 13.74 -3.68
C ARG A 167 8.63 13.04 -3.39
N VAL A 168 8.04 13.25 -2.21
CA VAL A 168 6.71 12.73 -1.85
C VAL A 168 5.64 13.40 -2.72
N ALA A 169 5.69 14.73 -2.87
CA ALA A 169 4.77 15.49 -3.71
C ALA A 169 4.76 14.98 -5.16
N ALA A 170 5.92 14.86 -5.79
CA ALA A 170 6.03 14.37 -7.16
C ALA A 170 5.48 12.94 -7.32
N ALA A 171 5.72 12.08 -6.33
CA ALA A 171 5.17 10.73 -6.33
C ALA A 171 3.64 10.72 -6.21
N ALA A 172 3.05 11.55 -5.33
CA ALA A 172 1.60 11.66 -5.16
C ALA A 172 0.92 12.21 -6.40
N LEU A 173 1.46 13.28 -6.98
CA LEU A 173 0.90 13.93 -8.16
C LEU A 173 0.90 13.03 -9.39
N ARG A 174 1.90 12.18 -9.56
CA ARG A 174 1.90 11.18 -10.63
C ARG A 174 0.68 10.24 -10.55
N TYR A 175 0.21 9.90 -9.36
CA TYR A 175 -1.02 9.14 -9.17
C TYR A 175 -2.26 10.02 -9.33
N ALA A 176 -2.32 11.14 -8.61
CA ALA A 176 -3.49 12.02 -8.56
C ALA A 176 -3.85 12.60 -9.92
N LEU A 177 -2.87 12.98 -10.75
CA LEU A 177 -3.09 13.56 -12.07
C LEU A 177 -3.03 12.54 -13.21
N GLY A 178 -2.31 11.42 -13.01
CA GLY A 178 -2.11 10.40 -14.04
C GLY A 178 -3.16 9.29 -14.06
N MET A 179 -3.98 9.13 -13.02
CA MET A 179 -4.92 8.01 -12.89
C MET A 179 -6.29 8.47 -12.37
N PRO A 180 -7.39 8.33 -13.15
CA PRO A 180 -8.72 8.83 -12.77
C PRO A 180 -9.23 8.29 -11.41
N ALA A 181 -8.97 7.02 -11.10
CA ALA A 181 -9.38 6.42 -9.83
C ALA A 181 -8.67 7.07 -8.63
N TYR A 182 -7.38 7.40 -8.77
CA TYR A 182 -6.63 8.11 -7.74
C TYR A 182 -7.02 9.58 -7.66
N ARG A 183 -7.28 10.24 -8.79
CA ARG A 183 -7.83 11.60 -8.77
C ARG A 183 -9.09 11.66 -7.91
N SER A 184 -10.08 10.82 -8.21
CA SER A 184 -11.30 10.74 -7.41
C SER A 184 -11.05 10.38 -5.94
N HIS A 185 -10.02 9.58 -5.65
CA HIS A 185 -9.62 9.25 -4.29
C HIS A 185 -9.11 10.48 -3.55
N PHE A 186 -8.17 11.24 -4.11
CA PHE A 186 -7.66 12.48 -3.53
C PHE A 186 -8.76 13.54 -3.37
N GLU A 187 -9.66 13.67 -4.34
CA GLU A 187 -10.81 14.59 -4.28
C GLU A 187 -11.76 14.24 -3.11
N ARG A 188 -12.04 12.95 -2.89
CA ARG A 188 -12.83 12.50 -1.73
C ARG A 188 -12.17 12.79 -0.38
N MET A 189 -10.86 12.81 -0.31
CA MET A 189 -10.10 13.22 0.88
C MET A 189 -10.02 14.74 1.06
N GLY A 190 -10.69 15.53 0.22
CA GLY A 190 -10.77 16.99 0.34
C GLY A 190 -9.74 17.76 -0.47
N PHE A 191 -8.92 17.12 -1.30
CA PHE A 191 -7.85 17.78 -2.06
C PHE A 191 -8.25 18.30 -3.44
N ALA A 192 -9.55 18.35 -3.78
CA ALA A 192 -10.02 18.80 -5.10
C ALA A 192 -9.54 20.20 -5.47
N GLN A 193 -9.56 21.14 -4.52
CA GLN A 193 -9.09 22.51 -4.76
C GLN A 193 -7.57 22.58 -4.98
N GLU A 194 -6.81 21.83 -4.17
CA GLU A 194 -5.35 21.77 -4.29
C GLU A 194 -4.93 21.17 -5.64
N LEU A 195 -5.60 20.10 -6.09
CA LEU A 195 -5.29 19.50 -7.40
C LEU A 195 -5.58 20.48 -8.54
N ARG A 196 -6.70 21.22 -8.50
CA ARG A 196 -7.00 22.27 -9.51
C ARG A 196 -5.96 23.38 -9.52
N ARG A 197 -5.50 23.84 -8.34
CA ARG A 197 -4.46 24.86 -8.21
C ARG A 197 -3.15 24.39 -8.84
N ILE A 198 -2.74 23.17 -8.58
CA ILE A 198 -1.51 22.56 -9.14
C ILE A 198 -1.62 22.43 -10.67
N GLU A 199 -2.76 21.99 -11.19
CA GLU A 199 -3.00 21.88 -12.64
C GLU A 199 -2.97 23.24 -13.34
N ALA A 200 -3.41 24.30 -12.67
CA ALA A 200 -3.31 25.68 -13.18
C ALA A 200 -1.87 26.24 -13.08
N SER A 201 -0.90 25.45 -12.62
CA SER A 201 0.49 25.88 -12.39
C SER A 201 0.62 27.05 -11.40
N ASP A 202 -0.30 27.14 -10.44
CA ASP A 202 -0.31 28.15 -9.38
C ASP A 202 0.55 27.70 -8.18
N GLY A 203 1.83 27.49 -8.45
CA GLY A 203 2.87 27.18 -7.48
C GLY A 203 3.01 25.71 -7.09
N PRO A 204 3.97 25.40 -6.20
CA PRO A 204 4.22 24.04 -5.74
C PRO A 204 3.09 23.50 -4.86
N PRO A 205 3.00 22.16 -4.66
CA PRO A 205 2.07 21.57 -3.72
C PRO A 205 2.17 22.15 -2.33
N ASN A 206 1.02 22.41 -1.69
CA ASN A 206 0.98 22.89 -0.32
C ASN A 206 1.67 21.89 0.63
N PRO A 207 2.55 22.35 1.55
CA PRO A 207 3.16 21.48 2.55
C PRO A 207 2.15 20.66 3.38
N ALA A 208 0.98 21.22 3.67
CA ALA A 208 -0.09 20.51 4.38
C ALA A 208 -0.64 19.33 3.56
N PHE A 209 -0.80 19.48 2.25
CA PHE A 209 -1.18 18.36 1.35
C PHE A 209 -0.14 17.24 1.43
N VAL A 210 1.15 17.56 1.29
CA VAL A 210 2.22 16.56 1.31
C VAL A 210 2.26 15.82 2.65
N SER A 211 2.20 16.56 3.76
CA SER A 211 2.26 15.96 5.10
C SER A 211 1.02 15.16 5.49
N ALA A 212 -0.12 15.40 4.85
CA ALA A 212 -1.35 14.62 5.08
C ALA A 212 -1.30 13.22 4.47
N ILE A 213 -0.48 12.98 3.43
CA ILE A 213 -0.48 11.75 2.63
C ILE A 213 0.88 11.03 2.60
N GLY A 214 1.90 11.58 3.24
CA GLY A 214 3.24 10.98 3.30
C GLY A 214 4.10 11.62 4.38
N ALA A 215 5.19 10.95 4.73
CA ALA A 215 6.15 11.42 5.70
C ALA A 215 7.42 11.91 4.99
N ALA A 216 7.77 13.19 5.14
CA ALA A 216 8.90 13.76 4.42
C ALA A 216 9.59 14.89 5.20
N GLY A 217 10.90 14.89 5.20
CA GLY A 217 11.69 15.94 5.85
C GLY A 217 13.03 15.44 6.39
N VAL A 218 13.52 16.13 7.41
CA VAL A 218 14.72 15.72 8.17
C VAL A 218 14.37 14.59 9.16
N PRO A 219 15.39 13.83 9.63
CA PRO A 219 15.19 12.85 10.73
C PRO A 219 14.47 13.46 11.94
N GLY A 220 13.75 12.65 12.71
CA GLY A 220 12.91 13.08 13.84
C GLY A 220 11.55 13.65 13.42
N GLN A 221 11.52 14.66 12.56
CA GLN A 221 10.28 15.19 12.01
C GLN A 221 9.54 14.16 11.15
N THR A 222 10.28 13.47 10.28
CA THR A 222 9.71 12.43 9.41
C THR A 222 9.16 11.27 10.22
N ARG A 223 9.83 10.89 11.33
CA ARG A 223 9.31 9.87 12.23
C ARG A 223 7.97 10.24 12.83
N GLN A 224 7.81 11.47 13.32
CA GLN A 224 6.54 11.94 13.88
C GLN A 224 5.41 11.89 12.85
N GLN A 225 5.69 12.31 11.61
CA GLN A 225 4.73 12.23 10.51
C GLN A 225 4.37 10.78 10.17
N PHE A 226 5.38 9.89 10.10
CA PHE A 226 5.17 8.47 9.85
C PHE A 226 4.29 7.82 10.93
N VAL A 227 4.58 8.05 12.21
CA VAL A 227 3.79 7.52 13.33
C VAL A 227 2.34 7.99 13.26
N ARG A 228 2.12 9.27 12.94
CA ARG A 228 0.75 9.80 12.77
C ARG A 228 0.00 9.11 11.63
N LEU A 229 0.64 8.91 10.47
CA LEU A 229 0.05 8.23 9.32
C LEU A 229 -0.11 6.71 9.54
N ALA A 230 0.68 6.13 10.44
CA ALA A 230 0.57 4.73 10.83
C ALA A 230 -0.59 4.47 11.82
N THR A 231 -1.13 5.52 12.44
CA THR A 231 -2.25 5.38 13.39
C THR A 231 -3.46 4.79 12.68
N GLY A 232 -4.04 3.75 13.28
CA GLY A 232 -5.19 3.04 12.70
C GLY A 232 -4.82 1.95 11.67
N LEU A 233 -3.55 1.75 11.33
CA LEU A 233 -3.10 0.63 10.51
C LEU A 233 -2.69 -0.57 11.38
N ASP A 234 -3.06 -1.78 10.95
CA ASP A 234 -2.58 -3.02 11.57
C ASP A 234 -1.15 -3.35 11.10
N LEU A 235 -0.77 -2.84 9.92
CA LEU A 235 0.59 -2.93 9.39
C LEU A 235 0.90 -1.71 8.50
N PRO A 236 1.59 -0.70 9.03
CA PRO A 236 2.18 0.36 8.21
C PRO A 236 3.40 -0.18 7.45
N ILE A 237 3.36 -0.13 6.13
CA ILE A 237 4.44 -0.59 5.28
C ILE A 237 5.27 0.63 4.86
N VAL A 238 6.51 0.71 5.28
CA VAL A 238 7.42 1.80 4.89
C VAL A 238 7.68 1.74 3.39
N ARG A 239 7.17 2.72 2.65
CA ARG A 239 7.46 2.84 1.22
C ARG A 239 8.55 3.89 0.99
N ILE A 240 9.77 3.43 0.84
CA ILE A 240 10.93 4.28 0.65
C ILE A 240 10.82 5.07 -0.65
N LEU A 241 10.96 6.38 -0.56
CA LEU A 241 11.17 7.29 -1.67
C LEU A 241 12.57 7.89 -1.54
N VAL A 242 13.47 7.45 -2.41
CA VAL A 242 14.84 7.96 -2.45
C VAL A 242 14.82 9.41 -2.92
N ALA A 243 15.33 10.32 -2.11
CA ALA A 243 15.31 11.75 -2.41
C ALA A 243 16.16 12.09 -3.64
N ARG A 244 17.33 11.44 -3.78
CA ARG A 244 18.23 11.60 -4.94
C ARG A 244 18.37 10.26 -5.67
N PRO A 245 18.31 10.22 -7.00
CA PRO A 245 18.52 8.99 -7.77
C PRO A 245 19.86 8.32 -7.38
N GLY A 246 19.82 7.00 -7.10
CA GLY A 246 21.02 6.25 -6.75
C GLY A 246 21.53 6.42 -5.30
N ASP A 247 20.93 7.29 -4.49
CA ASP A 247 21.32 7.51 -3.10
C ASP A 247 20.79 6.38 -2.19
N LEU A 248 21.57 5.32 -2.00
CA LEU A 248 21.25 4.23 -1.11
C LEU A 248 21.24 4.65 0.37
N GLU A 249 22.01 5.67 0.75
CA GLU A 249 22.00 6.23 2.10
C GLU A 249 20.66 6.90 2.42
N SER A 250 20.00 7.52 1.42
CA SER A 250 18.62 8.00 1.60
C SER A 250 17.67 6.86 1.96
N ALA A 251 17.79 5.71 1.29
CA ALA A 251 16.98 4.54 1.62
C ALA A 251 17.27 4.01 3.03
N ARG A 252 18.54 3.99 3.44
CA ARG A 252 18.96 3.59 4.77
C ARG A 252 18.40 4.51 5.84
N ARG A 253 18.51 5.83 5.66
CA ARG A 253 17.95 6.85 6.57
C ARG A 253 16.44 6.64 6.77
N VAL A 254 15.68 6.35 5.70
CA VAL A 254 14.25 6.06 5.81
C VAL A 254 13.99 4.84 6.69
N LEU A 255 14.73 3.76 6.49
CA LEU A 255 14.55 2.53 7.29
C LEU A 255 14.96 2.73 8.75
N GLU A 256 16.04 3.45 9.02
CA GLU A 256 16.48 3.77 10.38
C GLU A 256 15.46 4.65 11.11
N GLU A 257 14.93 5.65 10.41
CA GLU A 257 13.96 6.60 10.96
C GLU A 257 12.60 5.96 11.26
N CYS A 258 12.13 5.07 10.38
CA CYS A 258 10.83 4.41 10.51
C CYS A 258 10.90 3.04 11.20
N ARG A 259 12.04 2.69 11.80
CA ARG A 259 12.19 1.38 12.49
C ARG A 259 11.12 1.20 13.57
N PRO A 260 10.60 -0.03 13.76
CA PRO A 260 9.66 -0.35 14.83
C PRO A 260 10.24 0.01 16.22
N ILE A 261 9.38 0.52 17.09
CA ILE A 261 9.70 0.69 18.52
C ILE A 261 9.38 -0.66 19.18
N ARG A 262 10.38 -1.29 19.71
CA ARG A 262 10.22 -2.50 20.54
C ARG A 262 9.91 -2.13 21.97
#